data_0f06fd160e7471ca9068d3f99e44c046
#
_entry.id   0f06fd160e7471ca9068d3f99e44c046
#
_cell.length_a   1.000
_cell.length_b   1.000
_cell.length_c   1.000
_cell.angle_alpha   90.00
_cell.angle_beta   90.00
_cell.angle_gamma   90.00
#
_symmetry.space_group_name_H-M   'P 1'
#
loop_
_entity.id
_entity.type
_entity.pdbx_description
1 polymer ?
#
loop_
_entity_poly.entity_id
_entity_poly.type
_entity_poly.pdbx_seq_one_letter_code
_entity_poly.pdbx_strand_id
1 'polypeptide(L)'
;MKIDFTKRFIKLVFGLFLCSVGLVFIINGNIGMDAWNGFHNGISLHTGIKIGYVSILTAIIVFFIAALAGEKFGVGIIADSILIGLFMQIILDANIVPIQNSIFMGIIYILIGIEFLCIGNILYMGAALGAGPRDSFTLAMAKKTGLKH
;
A
#
# COMPACT_ATOMS: atom_id res chain seq x y z
N MET A 1 17.75 13.71 21.80
CA MET A 1 18.08 13.91 20.38
C MET A 1 16.76 13.91 19.60
N LYS A 2 16.17 15.08 19.39
CA LYS A 2 14.97 15.24 18.55
C LYS A 2 15.41 15.06 17.09
N ILE A 3 15.43 13.83 16.61
CA ILE A 3 15.47 13.61 15.17
C ILE A 3 14.15 14.20 14.68
N ASP A 4 14.27 15.31 13.98
CA ASP A 4 13.15 16.15 13.58
C ASP A 4 12.00 15.31 13.04
N PHE A 5 10.83 15.42 13.67
CA PHE A 5 9.58 14.80 13.21
C PHE A 5 9.37 15.03 11.70
N THR A 6 9.77 16.20 11.22
CA THR A 6 9.76 16.60 9.81
C THR A 6 10.57 15.64 8.93
N LYS A 7 11.80 15.29 9.32
CA LYS A 7 12.63 14.34 8.54
C LYS A 7 12.02 12.95 8.49
N ARG A 8 11.44 12.49 9.60
CA ARG A 8 10.75 11.20 9.69
C ARG A 8 9.50 11.21 8.83
N PHE A 9 8.74 12.30 8.84
CA PHE A 9 7.54 12.47 8.02
C PHE A 9 7.87 12.52 6.51
N ILE A 10 8.91 13.26 6.11
CA ILE A 10 9.37 13.29 4.71
C ILE A 10 9.81 11.88 4.27
N LYS A 11 10.55 11.16 5.11
CA LYS A 11 10.98 9.79 4.81
C LYS A 11 9.79 8.83 4.64
N LEU A 12 8.75 8.99 5.48
CA LEU A 12 7.51 8.24 5.38
C LEU A 12 6.79 8.52 4.06
N VAL A 13 6.54 9.79 3.74
CA VAL A 13 5.82 10.19 2.51
C VAL A 13 6.57 9.71 1.26
N PHE A 14 7.89 9.84 1.23
CA PHE A 14 8.71 9.38 0.11
C PHE A 14 8.68 7.85 -0.02
N GLY A 15 8.73 7.12 1.11
CA GLY A 15 8.58 5.67 1.12
C GLY A 15 7.22 5.22 0.56
N LEU A 16 6.13 5.87 0.99
CA LEU A 16 4.78 5.56 0.50
C LEU A 16 4.60 5.91 -0.99
N PHE A 17 5.25 6.98 -1.46
CA PHE A 17 5.28 7.30 -2.88
C PHE A 17 5.95 6.19 -3.69
N LEU A 18 7.13 5.70 -3.27
CA LEU A 18 7.80 4.58 -3.92
C LEU A 18 6.96 3.30 -3.89
N CYS A 19 6.29 3.01 -2.79
CA CYS A 19 5.36 1.89 -2.71
C CYS A 19 4.23 2.03 -3.75
N SER A 20 3.68 3.23 -3.91
CA SER A 20 2.61 3.49 -4.89
C SER A 20 3.09 3.30 -6.32
N VAL A 21 4.31 3.76 -6.65
CA VAL A 21 4.95 3.50 -7.94
C VAL A 21 5.09 2.00 -8.18
N GLY A 22 5.59 1.26 -7.21
CA GLY A 22 5.73 -0.21 -7.29
C GLY A 22 4.40 -0.92 -7.54
N LEU A 23 3.34 -0.51 -6.86
CA LEU A 23 1.99 -1.06 -7.06
C LEU A 23 1.46 -0.79 -8.47
N VAL A 24 1.68 0.41 -9.02
CA VAL A 24 1.26 0.75 -10.39
C VAL A 24 2.00 -0.12 -11.42
N PHE A 25 3.30 -0.36 -11.23
CA PHE A 25 4.04 -1.29 -12.10
C PHE A 25 3.45 -2.70 -12.06
N ILE A 26 3.12 -3.22 -10.88
CA ILE A 26 2.50 -4.55 -10.73
C ILE A 26 1.13 -4.61 -11.42
N ILE A 27 0.27 -3.60 -11.19
CA ILE A 27 -1.06 -3.53 -11.78
C ILE A 27 -0.97 -3.46 -13.31
N ASN A 28 -0.14 -2.58 -13.84
CA ASN A 28 0.00 -2.35 -15.28
C ASN A 28 0.86 -3.40 -15.99
N GLY A 29 1.56 -4.26 -15.23
CA GLY A 29 2.18 -5.48 -15.75
C GLY A 29 1.17 -6.46 -16.33
N ASN A 30 -0.10 -6.42 -15.87
CA ASN A 30 -1.27 -7.10 -16.43
C ASN A 30 -1.12 -8.63 -16.57
N ILE A 31 -0.30 -9.27 -15.74
CA ILE A 31 -0.14 -10.73 -15.70
C ILE A 31 -0.51 -11.33 -14.34
N GLY A 32 -0.74 -10.48 -13.34
CA GLY A 32 -1.14 -10.85 -12.00
C GLY A 32 -0.88 -9.73 -11.01
N MET A 33 -1.52 -9.82 -9.86
CA MET A 33 -1.36 -8.89 -8.74
C MET A 33 -1.54 -9.65 -7.43
N ASP A 34 -1.09 -9.06 -6.32
CA ASP A 34 -1.30 -9.63 -5.01
C ASP A 34 -2.80 -9.69 -4.65
N ALA A 35 -3.14 -10.56 -3.72
CA ALA A 35 -4.54 -10.80 -3.32
C ALA A 35 -5.27 -9.53 -2.86
N TRP A 36 -4.55 -8.62 -2.19
CA TRP A 36 -5.12 -7.37 -1.69
C TRP A 36 -5.48 -6.39 -2.82
N ASN A 37 -4.57 -6.18 -3.75
CA ASN A 37 -4.85 -5.36 -4.93
C ASN A 37 -5.84 -6.05 -5.88
N GLY A 38 -5.82 -7.38 -5.97
CA GLY A 38 -6.84 -8.15 -6.69
C GLY A 38 -8.24 -7.92 -6.14
N PHE A 39 -8.39 -7.90 -4.81
CA PHE A 39 -9.64 -7.56 -4.15
C PHE A 39 -10.10 -6.12 -4.47
N HIS A 40 -9.20 -5.14 -4.38
CA HIS A 40 -9.51 -3.75 -4.76
C HIS A 40 -9.90 -3.62 -6.22
N ASN A 41 -9.18 -4.30 -7.11
CA ASN A 41 -9.48 -4.30 -8.53
C ASN A 41 -10.84 -4.94 -8.84
N GLY A 42 -11.18 -6.05 -8.18
CA GLY A 42 -12.48 -6.68 -8.29
C GLY A 42 -13.64 -5.74 -7.91
N ILE A 43 -13.51 -5.04 -6.78
CA ILE A 43 -14.49 -4.02 -6.37
C ILE A 43 -14.54 -2.88 -7.38
N SER A 44 -13.39 -2.39 -7.84
CA SER A 44 -13.28 -1.32 -8.82
C SER A 44 -14.02 -1.65 -10.11
N LEU A 45 -13.80 -2.84 -10.65
CA LEU A 45 -14.45 -3.31 -11.88
C LEU A 45 -15.97 -3.47 -11.72
N HIS A 46 -16.43 -3.90 -10.55
CA HIS A 46 -17.86 -4.12 -10.29
C HIS A 46 -18.62 -2.82 -9.99
N THR A 47 -17.99 -1.87 -9.32
CA THR A 47 -18.63 -0.61 -8.89
C THR A 47 -18.35 0.57 -9.81
N GLY A 48 -17.35 0.48 -10.69
CA GLY A 48 -16.89 1.61 -11.52
C GLY A 48 -16.07 2.65 -10.75
N ILE A 49 -15.82 2.43 -9.43
CA ILE A 49 -14.98 3.32 -8.62
C ILE A 49 -13.52 3.05 -8.94
N LYS A 50 -12.72 4.10 -9.13
CA LYS A 50 -11.29 3.96 -9.40
C LYS A 50 -10.56 3.22 -8.27
N ILE A 51 -9.64 2.33 -8.63
CA ILE A 51 -8.96 1.41 -7.72
C ILE A 51 -8.27 2.11 -6.53
N GLY A 52 -7.70 3.30 -6.73
CA GLY A 52 -7.07 4.09 -5.66
C GLY A 52 -8.08 4.50 -4.58
N TYR A 53 -9.28 4.92 -4.96
CA TYR A 53 -10.33 5.27 -4.01
C TYR A 53 -10.90 4.04 -3.30
N VAL A 54 -11.01 2.91 -4.00
CA VAL A 54 -11.40 1.63 -3.38
C VAL A 54 -10.35 1.23 -2.33
N SER A 55 -9.07 1.39 -2.63
CA SER A 55 -7.98 1.11 -1.70
C SER A 55 -8.08 1.97 -0.43
N ILE A 56 -8.35 3.28 -0.56
CA ILE A 56 -8.54 4.19 0.57
C ILE A 56 -9.76 3.75 1.41
N LEU A 57 -10.88 3.48 0.77
CA LEU A 57 -12.12 3.08 1.46
C LEU A 57 -11.92 1.78 2.25
N THR A 58 -11.30 0.79 1.61
CA THR A 58 -11.01 -0.50 2.26
C THR A 58 -10.04 -0.32 3.43
N ALA A 59 -9.02 0.52 3.28
CA ALA A 59 -8.08 0.81 4.35
C ALA A 59 -8.76 1.48 5.55
N ILE A 60 -9.71 2.39 5.32
CA ILE A 60 -10.52 3.01 6.37
C ILE A 60 -11.35 1.95 7.11
N ILE A 61 -12.01 1.04 6.38
CA ILE A 61 -12.81 -0.04 6.99
C ILE A 61 -11.92 -0.95 7.84
N VAL A 62 -10.76 -1.37 7.31
CA VAL A 62 -9.79 -2.21 8.03
C VAL A 62 -9.26 -1.48 9.26
N PHE A 63 -9.01 -0.16 9.16
CA PHE A 63 -8.61 0.67 10.29
C PHE A 63 -9.65 0.63 11.42
N PHE A 64 -10.94 0.81 11.11
CA PHE A 64 -12.01 0.72 12.12
C PHE A 64 -12.08 -0.66 12.77
N ILE A 65 -11.97 -1.73 11.97
CA ILE A 65 -11.98 -3.12 12.49
C ILE A 65 -10.80 -3.34 13.43
N ALA A 66 -9.61 -2.90 13.05
CA ALA A 66 -8.41 -3.04 13.88
C ALA A 66 -8.47 -2.16 15.14
N ALA A 67 -9.10 -0.97 15.08
CA ALA A 67 -9.38 -0.12 16.23
C ALA A 67 -10.25 -0.82 17.27
N LEU A 68 -11.34 -1.45 16.80
CA LEU A 68 -12.23 -2.25 17.65
C LEU A 68 -11.51 -3.48 18.25
N ALA A 69 -10.48 -3.98 17.57
CA ALA A 69 -9.65 -5.08 18.06
C ALA A 69 -8.62 -4.66 19.14
N GLY A 70 -8.50 -3.36 19.44
CA GLY A 70 -7.66 -2.84 20.54
C GLY A 70 -6.19 -2.61 20.18
N GLU A 71 -5.85 -2.53 18.89
CA GLU A 71 -4.48 -2.22 18.45
C GLU A 71 -4.17 -0.73 18.61
N LYS A 72 -2.90 -0.43 18.97
CA LYS A 72 -2.43 0.96 19.09
C LYS A 72 -2.06 1.53 17.74
N PHE A 73 -2.66 2.66 17.41
CA PHE A 73 -2.49 3.30 16.10
C PHE A 73 -1.44 4.42 16.15
N GLY A 74 -0.56 4.42 15.15
CA GLY A 74 0.35 5.54 14.87
C GLY A 74 -0.16 6.41 13.71
N VAL A 75 0.31 7.65 13.65
CA VAL A 75 0.01 8.59 12.54
C VAL A 75 0.36 7.99 11.18
N GLY A 76 1.36 7.10 11.14
CA GLY A 76 1.79 6.40 9.94
C GLY A 76 0.70 5.57 9.27
N ILE A 77 -0.22 4.96 10.05
CA ILE A 77 -1.32 4.14 9.50
C ILE A 77 -2.29 4.97 8.67
N ILE A 78 -2.65 6.16 9.17
CA ILE A 78 -3.58 7.06 8.46
C ILE A 78 -2.90 7.58 7.20
N ALA A 79 -1.63 7.97 7.31
CA ALA A 79 -0.85 8.43 6.17
C ALA A 79 -0.69 7.34 5.11
N ASP A 80 -0.35 6.09 5.50
CA ASP A 80 -0.25 4.94 4.62
C ASP A 80 -1.55 4.71 3.84
N SER A 81 -2.67 4.66 4.55
CA SER A 81 -3.99 4.38 3.97
C SER A 81 -4.40 5.38 2.89
N ILE A 82 -4.17 6.65 3.13
CA ILE A 82 -4.60 7.74 2.25
C ILE A 82 -3.58 7.97 1.15
N LEU A 83 -2.29 8.07 1.50
CA LEU A 83 -1.25 8.48 0.56
C LEU A 83 -0.96 7.41 -0.51
N ILE A 84 -0.93 6.12 -0.14
CA ILE A 84 -0.74 5.05 -1.14
C ILE A 84 -1.87 5.07 -2.17
N GLY A 85 -3.13 5.11 -1.72
CA GLY A 85 -4.27 5.12 -2.63
C GLY A 85 -4.30 6.36 -3.52
N LEU A 86 -3.98 7.53 -2.95
CA LEU A 86 -3.95 8.79 -3.67
C LEU A 86 -2.82 8.83 -4.71
N PHE A 87 -1.58 8.52 -4.32
CA PHE A 87 -0.44 8.50 -5.24
C PHE A 87 -0.61 7.47 -6.34
N MET A 88 -1.07 6.26 -5.98
CA MET A 88 -1.37 5.21 -6.95
C MET A 88 -2.39 5.70 -7.98
N GLN A 89 -3.49 6.34 -7.55
CA GLN A 89 -4.51 6.85 -8.46
C GLN A 89 -3.98 7.97 -9.36
N ILE A 90 -3.19 8.90 -8.82
CA ILE A 90 -2.57 9.99 -9.61
C ILE A 90 -1.66 9.41 -10.70
N ILE A 91 -0.83 8.42 -10.38
CA ILE A 91 0.10 7.81 -11.33
C ILE A 91 -0.66 7.03 -12.41
N LEU A 92 -1.73 6.32 -12.03
CA LEU A 92 -2.60 5.62 -12.98
C LEU A 92 -3.32 6.59 -13.92
N ASP A 93 -3.89 7.66 -13.40
CA ASP A 93 -4.60 8.67 -14.19
C ASP A 93 -3.66 9.45 -15.12
N ALA A 94 -2.41 9.66 -14.71
CA ALA A 94 -1.39 10.29 -15.54
C ALA A 94 -0.87 9.39 -16.67
N ASN A 95 -1.21 8.10 -16.68
CA ASN A 95 -0.77 7.10 -17.67
C ASN A 95 0.77 7.07 -17.88
N ILE A 96 1.53 7.36 -16.81
CA ILE A 96 3.01 7.38 -16.86
C ILE A 96 3.56 5.99 -17.12
N VAL A 97 2.92 4.96 -16.58
CA VAL A 97 3.28 3.56 -16.74
C VAL A 97 2.23 2.88 -17.64
N PRO A 98 2.53 2.58 -18.90
CA PRO A 98 1.55 1.99 -19.82
C PRO A 98 1.23 0.54 -19.44
N ILE A 99 -0.01 0.13 -19.69
CA ILE A 99 -0.45 -1.26 -19.49
C ILE A 99 0.26 -2.17 -20.50
N GLN A 100 0.80 -3.28 -20.02
CA GLN A 100 1.51 -4.25 -20.86
C GLN A 100 0.57 -5.34 -21.36
N ASN A 101 0.78 -5.71 -22.64
CA ASN A 101 0.05 -6.82 -23.28
C ASN A 101 0.96 -8.05 -23.49
N SER A 102 2.25 -7.92 -23.20
CA SER A 102 3.24 -9.00 -23.33
C SER A 102 3.56 -9.59 -21.96
N ILE A 103 3.48 -10.90 -21.83
CA ILE A 103 3.84 -11.64 -20.62
C ILE A 103 5.28 -11.33 -20.18
N PHE A 104 6.21 -11.28 -21.15
CA PHE A 104 7.62 -10.98 -20.85
C PHE A 104 7.81 -9.60 -20.24
N MET A 105 7.19 -8.57 -20.83
CA MET A 105 7.24 -7.21 -20.27
C MET A 105 6.50 -7.12 -18.95
N GLY A 106 5.40 -7.86 -18.80
CA GLY A 106 4.68 -7.94 -17.53
C GLY A 106 5.53 -8.51 -16.39
N ILE A 107 6.35 -9.54 -16.66
CA ILE A 107 7.31 -10.07 -15.67
C ILE A 107 8.33 -9.01 -15.26
N ILE A 108 8.90 -8.28 -16.23
CA ILE A 108 9.85 -7.19 -15.95
C ILE A 108 9.18 -6.12 -15.07
N TYR A 109 7.94 -5.75 -15.38
CA TYR A 109 7.18 -4.77 -14.61
C TYR A 109 6.94 -5.23 -13.15
N ILE A 110 6.60 -6.51 -12.94
CA ILE A 110 6.44 -7.07 -11.59
C ILE A 110 7.77 -7.03 -10.82
N LEU A 111 8.88 -7.40 -11.45
CA LEU A 111 10.21 -7.35 -10.81
C LEU A 111 10.56 -5.93 -10.39
N ILE A 112 10.43 -4.96 -11.28
CA ILE A 112 10.64 -3.53 -10.98
C ILE A 112 9.69 -3.07 -9.86
N GLY A 113 8.42 -3.46 -9.94
CA GLY A 113 7.41 -3.12 -8.93
C GLY A 113 7.76 -3.65 -7.54
N ILE A 114 8.25 -4.89 -7.45
CA ILE A 114 8.69 -5.50 -6.18
C ILE A 114 9.90 -4.75 -5.61
N GLU A 115 10.87 -4.36 -6.44
CA GLU A 115 12.03 -3.58 -5.97
C GLU A 115 11.59 -2.22 -5.38
N PHE A 116 10.72 -1.49 -6.07
CA PHE A 116 10.15 -0.23 -5.56
C PHE A 116 9.38 -0.43 -4.24
N LEU A 117 8.60 -1.52 -4.13
CA LEU A 117 7.90 -1.87 -2.90
C LEU A 117 8.88 -2.16 -1.75
N CYS A 118 9.94 -2.92 -2.00
CA CYS A 118 10.95 -3.25 -0.98
C CYS A 118 11.64 -1.99 -0.47
N ILE A 119 12.12 -1.12 -1.37
CA ILE A 119 12.78 0.14 -1.01
C ILE A 119 11.81 1.06 -0.28
N GLY A 120 10.60 1.20 -0.79
CA GLY A 120 9.53 2.01 -0.19
C GLY A 120 9.19 1.55 1.23
N ASN A 121 9.05 0.24 1.44
CA ASN A 121 8.79 -0.36 2.76
C ASN A 121 9.93 -0.12 3.75
N ILE A 122 11.18 -0.25 3.33
CA ILE A 122 12.35 0.03 4.20
C ILE A 122 12.32 1.50 4.65
N LEU A 123 12.02 2.43 3.75
CA LEU A 123 11.94 3.85 4.07
C LEU A 123 10.75 4.15 4.99
N TYR A 124 9.58 3.65 4.67
CA TYR A 124 8.35 3.81 5.41
C TYR A 124 8.45 3.24 6.83
N MET A 125 8.86 1.97 6.98
CA MET A 125 9.05 1.34 8.28
C MET A 125 10.18 2.00 9.08
N GLY A 126 11.24 2.42 8.41
CA GLY A 126 12.36 3.14 9.03
C GLY A 126 12.01 4.54 9.53
N ALA A 127 10.84 5.10 9.16
CA ALA A 127 10.33 6.32 9.76
C ALA A 127 9.80 6.11 11.20
N ALA A 128 9.48 4.86 11.58
CA ALA A 128 9.00 4.46 12.92
C ALA A 128 7.80 5.30 13.42
N LEU A 129 6.86 5.63 12.54
CA LEU A 129 5.63 6.37 12.85
C LEU A 129 4.38 5.47 12.96
N GLY A 130 4.57 4.15 12.93
CA GLY A 130 3.52 3.12 13.05
C GLY A 130 3.54 2.13 11.89
N ALA A 131 3.00 0.93 12.10
CA ALA A 131 2.80 -0.06 11.05
C ALA A 131 1.55 0.29 10.23
N GLY A 132 1.50 -0.11 8.95
CA GLY A 132 0.33 0.10 8.10
C GLY A 132 -0.93 -0.65 8.59
N PRO A 133 -2.12 -0.31 8.07
CA PRO A 133 -3.37 -0.96 8.50
C PRO A 133 -3.37 -2.47 8.22
N ARG A 134 -2.75 -2.91 7.13
CA ARG A 134 -2.60 -4.34 6.78
C ARG A 134 -1.75 -5.07 7.81
N ASP A 135 -0.60 -4.51 8.17
CA ASP A 135 0.33 -5.10 9.12
C ASP A 135 -0.28 -5.12 10.54
N SER A 136 -0.95 -4.03 10.92
CA SER A 136 -1.68 -3.94 12.19
C SER A 136 -2.81 -4.97 12.28
N PHE A 137 -3.58 -5.17 11.19
CA PHE A 137 -4.61 -6.20 11.13
C PHE A 137 -4.04 -7.60 11.24
N THR A 138 -2.95 -7.89 10.53
CA THR A 138 -2.26 -9.19 10.58
C THR A 138 -1.73 -9.47 11.98
N LEU A 139 -1.12 -8.47 12.64
CA LEU A 139 -0.64 -8.58 14.01
C LEU A 139 -1.78 -8.81 15.01
N ALA A 140 -2.91 -8.10 14.83
CA ALA A 140 -4.09 -8.27 15.66
C ALA A 140 -4.67 -9.70 15.56
N MET A 141 -4.76 -10.22 14.34
CA MET A 141 -5.22 -11.58 14.08
C MET A 141 -4.25 -12.61 14.66
N ALA A 142 -2.94 -12.45 14.47
CA ALA A 142 -1.93 -13.34 15.02
C ALA A 142 -1.98 -13.39 16.56
N LYS A 143 -2.16 -12.25 17.22
CA LYS A 143 -2.32 -12.18 18.68
C LYS A 143 -3.58 -12.89 19.17
N LYS A 144 -4.72 -12.74 18.47
CA LYS A 144 -5.99 -13.38 18.86
C LYS A 144 -6.00 -14.87 18.61
N THR A 145 -5.33 -15.34 17.55
CA THR A 145 -5.29 -16.76 17.16
C THR A 145 -4.15 -17.54 17.79
N GLY A 146 -3.22 -16.85 18.48
CA GLY A 146 -2.05 -17.48 19.12
C GLY A 146 -1.00 -18.01 18.13
N LEU A 147 -1.11 -17.65 16.86
CA LEU A 147 -0.15 -18.03 15.82
C LEU A 147 1.14 -17.21 16.02
N LYS A 148 2.27 -17.92 16.18
CA LYS A 148 3.59 -17.27 16.17
C LYS A 148 3.98 -16.91 14.75
N HIS A 149 4.47 -15.70 14.55
CA HIS A 149 5.17 -15.29 13.33
C HIS A 149 6.54 -15.93 13.28
#